data_4c88a90cca39456c05a6135dbf9f8dfb
#
_entry.id   4c88a90cca39456c05a6135dbf9f8dfb
#
_cell.length_a   1.000
_cell.length_b   1.000
_cell.length_c   1.000
_cell.angle_alpha   90.00
_cell.angle_beta   90.00
_cell.angle_gamma   90.00
#
_symmetry.space_group_name_H-M   'P 1'
#
loop_
_entity.id
_entity.type
_entity.pdbx_description
1 polymer ?
#
loop_
_entity_poly.entity_id
_entity_poly.type
_entity_poly.pdbx_seq_one_letter_code
_entity_poly.pdbx_strand_id
1 'polypeptide(L)'
;MQKIFLLILLVILFPSISLSEDFRFLKIASFSKPWGSSFINNNELIITEKTGKIKIVNINNGKIFEVEHNLKFENIGQGGLLDIVFKNNYLWVSYTEVIKPFNYSTSIARGVFNRKKIKFKNIFQQNSISGSTQHFGSRLVIQDNYLFASIGERGGGMIAQNSKLHPGSIIRIHLDGSIPKDNPKFINEPNWLKEIYQIGLRNPQG
;
A
#
# COMPACT_ATOMS: atom_id res chain seq x y z
N MET A 1 -4.04 -78.63 19.26
CA MET A 1 -3.20 -77.60 19.91
C MET A 1 -2.88 -76.52 18.90
N GLN A 2 -3.67 -75.45 18.86
CA GLN A 2 -3.41 -74.31 17.96
C GLN A 2 -2.49 -73.33 18.68
N LYS A 3 -1.33 -73.05 18.08
CA LYS A 3 -0.39 -72.04 18.56
C LYS A 3 -0.86 -70.66 18.03
N ILE A 4 -1.31 -69.79 18.91
CA ILE A 4 -1.63 -68.42 18.61
C ILE A 4 -0.30 -67.62 18.58
N PHE A 5 0.07 -67.13 17.41
CA PHE A 5 1.18 -66.21 17.26
C PHE A 5 0.69 -64.78 17.55
N LEU A 6 1.10 -64.24 18.68
CA LEU A 6 0.83 -62.84 19.06
C LEU A 6 1.88 -61.96 18.36
N LEU A 7 1.46 -61.21 17.33
CA LEU A 7 2.29 -60.25 16.64
C LEU A 7 2.25 -58.94 17.44
N ILE A 8 3.30 -58.64 18.21
CA ILE A 8 3.47 -57.38 18.88
C ILE A 8 3.94 -56.32 17.87
N LEU A 9 3.04 -55.44 17.42
CA LEU A 9 3.38 -54.31 16.59
C LEU A 9 4.01 -53.20 17.47
N LEU A 10 5.34 -53.12 17.45
CA LEU A 10 6.09 -52.06 18.12
C LEU A 10 5.94 -50.75 17.33
N VAL A 11 5.02 -49.88 17.68
CA VAL A 11 4.92 -48.55 17.11
C VAL A 11 6.01 -47.68 17.73
N ILE A 12 7.11 -47.50 16.99
CA ILE A 12 8.16 -46.55 17.36
C ILE A 12 7.63 -45.13 17.11
N LEU A 13 7.15 -44.49 18.14
CA LEU A 13 6.84 -43.05 18.14
C LEU A 13 8.17 -42.28 18.08
N PHE A 14 8.59 -41.89 16.88
CA PHE A 14 9.63 -40.92 16.73
C PHE A 14 9.06 -39.56 17.17
N PRO A 15 9.57 -38.92 18.25
CA PRO A 15 9.20 -37.53 18.53
C PRO A 15 9.68 -36.67 17.35
N SER A 16 8.76 -36.10 16.62
CA SER A 16 9.09 -35.05 15.64
C SER A 16 9.70 -33.89 16.43
N ILE A 17 11.03 -33.77 16.37
CA ILE A 17 11.74 -32.60 16.88
C ILE A 17 11.31 -31.44 15.97
N SER A 18 10.35 -30.66 16.40
CA SER A 18 10.05 -29.37 15.80
C SER A 18 11.24 -28.45 16.12
N LEU A 19 12.12 -28.27 15.16
CA LEU A 19 13.13 -27.22 15.22
C LEU A 19 12.37 -25.90 15.08
N SER A 20 12.07 -25.23 16.20
CA SER A 20 11.65 -23.84 16.12
C SER A 20 12.85 -23.03 15.66
N GLU A 21 12.75 -22.40 14.49
CA GLU A 21 13.74 -21.40 14.11
C GLU A 21 13.63 -20.24 15.11
N ASP A 22 14.71 -19.92 15.78
CA ASP A 22 14.80 -18.77 16.67
C ASP A 22 14.84 -17.49 15.82
N PHE A 23 13.68 -16.84 15.63
CA PHE A 23 13.63 -15.55 14.98
C PHE A 23 14.23 -14.47 15.87
N ARG A 24 15.24 -13.78 15.34
CA ARG A 24 15.84 -12.62 16.02
C ARG A 24 15.40 -11.33 15.36
N PHE A 25 14.82 -10.44 16.14
CA PHE A 25 14.50 -9.08 15.70
C PHE A 25 15.68 -8.16 15.99
N LEU A 26 16.29 -7.62 14.93
CA LEU A 26 17.34 -6.62 15.03
C LEU A 26 16.77 -5.26 14.69
N LYS A 27 16.86 -4.32 15.62
CA LYS A 27 16.47 -2.92 15.36
C LYS A 27 17.55 -2.26 14.50
N ILE A 28 17.21 -1.91 13.27
CA ILE A 28 18.12 -1.25 12.32
C ILE A 28 18.07 0.27 12.47
N ALA A 29 16.88 0.86 12.57
CA ALA A 29 16.68 2.30 12.63
C ALA A 29 15.36 2.66 13.32
N SER A 30 15.16 3.95 13.59
CA SER A 30 13.91 4.48 14.16
C SER A 30 13.39 5.60 13.28
N PHE A 31 12.06 5.63 13.11
CA PHE A 31 11.33 6.60 12.29
C PHE A 31 10.17 7.21 13.08
N SER A 32 9.78 8.43 12.68
CA SER A 32 8.63 9.11 13.27
C SER A 32 7.39 8.85 12.44
N LYS A 33 6.45 8.04 12.95
CA LYS A 33 5.20 7.68 12.26
C LYS A 33 5.44 7.11 10.84
N PRO A 34 6.30 6.07 10.68
CA PRO A 34 6.49 5.44 9.38
C PRO A 34 5.17 4.86 8.86
N TRP A 35 4.92 4.99 7.57
CA TRP A 35 3.68 4.50 6.99
C TRP A 35 3.90 3.45 5.90
N GLY A 36 4.65 3.77 4.87
CA GLY A 36 4.96 2.89 3.74
C GLY A 36 6.45 2.69 3.55
N SER A 37 6.82 1.58 2.95
CA SER A 37 8.22 1.30 2.61
C SER A 37 8.34 0.44 1.37
N SER A 38 9.44 0.59 0.64
CA SER A 38 9.79 -0.23 -0.51
C SER A 38 11.29 -0.42 -0.59
N PHE A 39 11.75 -1.60 -0.98
CA PHE A 39 13.15 -1.80 -1.32
C PHE A 39 13.49 -1.06 -2.62
N ILE A 40 14.58 -0.29 -2.62
CA ILE A 40 15.14 0.33 -3.82
C ILE A 40 16.33 -0.48 -4.38
N ASN A 41 16.93 -1.29 -3.54
CA ASN A 41 17.91 -2.34 -3.86
C ASN A 41 18.01 -3.30 -2.65
N ASN A 42 18.90 -4.30 -2.75
CA ASN A 42 19.05 -5.34 -1.70
C ASN A 42 19.47 -4.81 -0.32
N ASN A 43 19.99 -3.58 -0.23
CA ASN A 43 20.57 -3.03 0.99
C ASN A 43 19.86 -1.76 1.49
N GLU A 44 18.85 -1.27 0.76
CA GLU A 44 18.24 0.01 1.08
C GLU A 44 16.72 -0.02 0.92
N LEU A 45 16.05 0.50 1.94
CA LEU A 45 14.61 0.78 1.94
C LEU A 45 14.37 2.28 1.80
N ILE A 46 13.41 2.65 0.96
CA ILE A 46 12.80 3.98 1.00
C ILE A 46 11.56 3.91 1.86
N ILE A 47 11.36 4.91 2.72
CA ILE A 47 10.29 4.92 3.74
C ILE A 47 9.62 6.28 3.72
N THR A 48 8.31 6.29 3.80
CA THR A 48 7.53 7.51 4.07
C THR A 48 7.23 7.64 5.55
N GLU A 49 7.36 8.83 6.08
CA GLU A 49 6.77 9.21 7.36
C GLU A 49 5.48 9.98 7.09
N LYS A 50 4.41 9.63 7.77
CA LYS A 50 3.09 10.26 7.64
C LYS A 50 3.14 11.79 7.75
N THR A 51 4.09 12.31 8.51
CA THR A 51 4.36 13.73 8.71
C THR A 51 4.96 14.43 7.49
N GLY A 52 5.32 13.68 6.43
CA GLY A 52 5.76 14.21 5.15
C GLY A 52 7.24 14.03 4.84
N LYS A 53 7.95 13.20 5.55
CA LYS A 53 9.34 12.92 5.21
C LYS A 53 9.45 11.67 4.35
N ILE A 54 10.34 11.71 3.38
CA ILE A 54 10.81 10.54 2.63
C ILE A 54 12.24 10.27 3.06
N LYS A 55 12.52 9.06 3.50
CA LYS A 55 13.84 8.67 3.99
C LYS A 55 14.32 7.40 3.32
N ILE A 56 15.62 7.30 3.10
CA ILE A 56 16.29 6.07 2.68
C ILE A 56 17.10 5.57 3.87
N VAL A 57 16.94 4.30 4.21
CA VAL A 57 17.74 3.63 5.24
C VAL A 57 18.55 2.51 4.61
N ASN A 58 19.84 2.47 4.92
CA ASN A 58 20.68 1.32 4.63
C ASN A 58 20.49 0.27 5.73
N ILE A 59 20.01 -0.92 5.35
CA ILE A 59 19.65 -1.97 6.31
C ILE A 59 20.85 -2.66 6.96
N ASN A 60 22.05 -2.52 6.38
CA ASN A 60 23.26 -3.14 6.94
C ASN A 60 23.89 -2.31 8.08
N ASN A 61 23.73 -0.99 8.07
CA ASN A 61 24.39 -0.10 9.02
C ASN A 61 23.47 0.94 9.67
N GLY A 62 22.17 0.94 9.32
CA GLY A 62 21.18 1.86 9.88
C GLY A 62 21.31 3.33 9.44
N LYS A 63 22.19 3.66 8.51
CA LYS A 63 22.39 5.04 8.07
C LYS A 63 21.16 5.54 7.32
N ILE A 64 20.65 6.70 7.74
CA ILE A 64 19.44 7.33 7.18
C ILE A 64 19.82 8.57 6.38
N PHE A 65 19.14 8.74 5.23
CA PHE A 65 19.19 9.94 4.39
C PHE A 65 17.77 10.46 4.19
N GLU A 66 17.57 11.76 4.28
CA GLU A 66 16.30 12.40 3.95
C GLU A 66 16.31 12.84 2.48
N VAL A 67 15.17 12.66 1.80
CA VAL A 67 14.98 13.00 0.39
C VAL A 67 13.95 14.11 0.29
N GLU A 68 14.29 15.23 -0.34
CA GLU A 68 13.36 16.33 -0.58
C GLU A 68 12.30 15.96 -1.62
N HIS A 69 11.11 16.55 -1.51
CA HIS A 69 10.06 16.39 -2.51
C HIS A 69 9.16 17.63 -2.59
N ASN A 70 8.33 17.70 -3.65
CA ASN A 70 7.45 18.83 -3.96
C ASN A 70 5.96 18.59 -3.66
N LEU A 71 5.60 17.46 -3.03
CA LEU A 71 4.20 17.15 -2.75
C LEU A 71 3.59 18.16 -1.78
N LYS A 72 2.39 18.63 -2.10
CA LYS A 72 1.55 19.41 -1.20
C LYS A 72 0.53 18.46 -0.59
N PHE A 73 0.63 18.20 0.70
CA PHE A 73 -0.19 17.24 1.42
C PHE A 73 -0.60 17.78 2.78
N GLU A 74 -1.59 17.16 3.41
CA GLU A 74 -2.01 17.47 4.77
C GLU A 74 -1.83 16.25 5.69
N ASN A 75 -1.17 16.47 6.82
CA ASN A 75 -1.03 15.45 7.87
C ASN A 75 -2.18 15.61 8.88
N ILE A 76 -3.31 15.01 8.59
CA ILE A 76 -4.53 15.17 9.40
C ILE A 76 -5.20 13.81 9.68
N GLY A 77 -5.55 13.55 10.93
CA GLY A 77 -6.17 12.30 11.34
C GLY A 77 -5.38 11.07 10.87
N GLN A 78 -5.97 10.24 10.03
CA GLN A 78 -5.30 9.08 9.40
C GLN A 78 -4.56 9.46 8.10
N GLY A 79 -4.77 10.67 7.57
CA GLY A 79 -4.13 11.18 6.36
C GLY A 79 -2.71 11.69 6.57
N GLY A 80 -1.98 11.90 5.47
CA GLY A 80 -0.61 12.38 5.44
C GLY A 80 0.12 11.97 4.18
N LEU A 81 1.44 11.84 4.25
CA LEU A 81 2.23 11.11 3.25
C LEU A 81 2.14 9.62 3.61
N LEU A 82 1.65 8.81 2.69
CA LEU A 82 1.18 7.46 3.00
C LEU A 82 2.08 6.40 2.34
N ASP A 83 1.58 5.58 1.44
CA ASP A 83 2.38 4.49 0.89
C ASP A 83 3.38 4.94 -0.18
N ILE A 84 4.42 4.14 -0.38
CA ILE A 84 5.44 4.36 -1.39
C ILE A 84 5.89 3.03 -1.98
N VAL A 85 5.96 2.95 -3.31
CA VAL A 85 6.49 1.79 -4.02
C VAL A 85 7.53 2.22 -5.05
N PHE A 86 8.57 1.41 -5.21
CA PHE A 86 9.67 1.63 -6.15
C PHE A 86 9.67 0.55 -7.23
N LYS A 87 9.80 0.95 -8.48
CA LYS A 87 10.03 0.05 -9.62
C LYS A 87 10.74 0.78 -10.75
N ASN A 88 11.76 0.17 -11.33
CA ASN A 88 12.43 0.65 -12.55
C ASN A 88 12.84 2.12 -12.50
N ASN A 89 13.47 2.54 -11.42
CA ASN A 89 13.91 3.92 -11.18
C ASN A 89 12.77 4.96 -11.06
N TYR A 90 11.55 4.52 -10.80
CA TYR A 90 10.41 5.38 -10.49
C TYR A 90 9.86 5.08 -9.09
N LEU A 91 9.22 6.08 -8.52
CA LEU A 91 8.47 5.99 -7.27
C LEU A 91 7.03 6.39 -7.52
N TRP A 92 6.12 5.67 -6.90
CA TRP A 92 4.73 6.03 -6.74
C TRP A 92 4.47 6.24 -5.26
N VAL A 93 3.73 7.27 -4.94
CA VAL A 93 3.41 7.63 -3.57
C VAL A 93 1.94 8.00 -3.49
N SER A 94 1.26 7.50 -2.47
CA SER A 94 -0.09 7.94 -2.10
C SER A 94 -0.02 8.98 -0.98
N TYR A 95 -0.92 9.94 -1.01
CA TYR A 95 -0.91 11.04 -0.06
C TYR A 95 -2.29 11.70 0.07
N THR A 96 -2.47 12.41 1.16
CA THR A 96 -3.66 13.24 1.40
C THR A 96 -3.47 14.60 0.76
N GLU A 97 -4.08 14.82 -0.40
CA GLU A 97 -4.02 16.09 -1.12
C GLU A 97 -5.07 17.06 -0.61
N VAL A 98 -4.67 18.33 -0.39
CA VAL A 98 -5.58 19.42 -0.08
C VAL A 98 -6.16 19.96 -1.38
N ILE A 99 -7.45 19.79 -1.59
CA ILE A 99 -8.15 20.28 -2.80
C ILE A 99 -8.67 21.70 -2.58
N LYS A 100 -9.21 21.94 -1.40
CA LYS A 100 -9.63 23.24 -0.88
C LYS A 100 -9.60 23.20 0.64
N PRO A 101 -9.68 24.32 1.36
CA PRO A 101 -9.64 24.33 2.82
C PRO A 101 -10.59 23.30 3.42
N PHE A 102 -10.07 22.47 4.34
CA PHE A 102 -10.80 21.39 5.05
C PHE A 102 -11.41 20.31 4.15
N ASN A 103 -10.95 20.18 2.92
CA ASN A 103 -11.41 19.14 2.01
C ASN A 103 -10.21 18.42 1.36
N TYR A 104 -10.21 17.11 1.50
CA TYR A 104 -9.08 16.24 1.21
C TYR A 104 -9.44 15.15 0.21
N SER A 105 -8.48 14.78 -0.61
CA SER A 105 -8.54 13.65 -1.54
C SER A 105 -7.43 12.66 -1.22
N THR A 106 -7.66 11.37 -1.45
CA THR A 106 -6.57 10.43 -1.64
C THR A 106 -6.04 10.57 -3.05
N SER A 107 -4.77 10.89 -3.18
CA SER A 107 -4.11 11.13 -4.46
C SER A 107 -2.87 10.28 -4.60
N ILE A 108 -2.45 10.02 -5.84
CA ILE A 108 -1.25 9.25 -6.17
C ILE A 108 -0.38 10.09 -7.09
N ALA A 109 0.90 10.17 -6.75
CA ALA A 109 1.88 10.84 -7.58
C ALA A 109 3.01 9.89 -7.98
N ARG A 110 3.62 10.16 -9.14
CA ARG A 110 4.77 9.44 -9.67
C ARG A 110 5.94 10.39 -9.86
N GLY A 111 7.16 9.93 -9.55
CA GLY A 111 8.39 10.68 -9.78
C GLY A 111 9.56 9.78 -10.18
N VAL A 112 10.52 10.34 -10.90
CA VAL A 112 11.81 9.66 -11.15
C VAL A 112 12.61 9.67 -9.86
N PHE A 113 13.13 8.51 -9.49
CA PHE A 113 13.94 8.38 -8.29
C PHE A 113 15.20 9.24 -8.36
N ASN A 114 15.41 10.01 -7.31
CA ASN A 114 16.64 10.76 -7.07
C ASN A 114 16.89 10.82 -5.56
N ARG A 115 18.12 10.54 -5.13
CA ARG A 115 18.47 10.47 -3.71
C ARG A 115 18.42 11.82 -2.98
N LYS A 116 18.48 12.93 -3.71
CA LYS A 116 18.47 14.27 -3.11
C LYS A 116 17.09 14.90 -3.14
N LYS A 117 16.45 14.86 -4.33
CA LYS A 117 15.17 15.55 -4.53
C LYS A 117 14.35 14.85 -5.60
N ILE A 118 13.10 14.52 -5.28
CA ILE A 118 12.14 13.90 -6.20
C ILE A 118 11.08 14.93 -6.58
N LYS A 119 10.90 15.12 -7.88
CA LYS A 119 9.80 15.90 -8.44
C LYS A 119 8.67 14.95 -8.79
N PHE A 120 7.66 14.87 -7.94
CA PHE A 120 6.45 14.13 -8.17
C PHE A 120 5.48 14.89 -9.04
N LYS A 121 4.77 14.15 -9.92
CA LYS A 121 3.63 14.60 -10.70
C LYS A 121 2.42 13.77 -10.29
N ASN A 122 1.29 14.39 -9.97
CA ASN A 122 0.04 13.70 -9.69
C ASN A 122 -0.40 12.91 -10.94
N ILE A 123 -0.79 11.66 -10.76
CA ILE A 123 -1.30 10.76 -11.80
C ILE A 123 -2.71 10.23 -11.51
N PHE A 124 -3.19 10.38 -10.29
CA PHE A 124 -4.53 10.01 -9.87
C PHE A 124 -5.00 10.89 -8.71
N GLN A 125 -6.26 11.27 -8.74
CA GLN A 125 -6.95 11.96 -7.67
C GLN A 125 -8.35 11.36 -7.51
N GLN A 126 -8.71 10.99 -6.30
CA GLN A 126 -10.05 10.55 -5.95
C GLN A 126 -11.08 11.63 -6.34
N ASN A 127 -12.16 11.26 -7.03
CA ASN A 127 -13.17 12.20 -7.52
C ASN A 127 -14.14 12.74 -6.46
N SER A 128 -14.22 12.09 -5.30
CA SER A 128 -15.03 12.56 -4.16
C SER A 128 -14.12 13.15 -3.10
N ILE A 129 -14.22 14.45 -2.89
CA ILE A 129 -13.50 15.18 -1.84
C ILE A 129 -14.33 15.21 -0.56
N SER A 130 -13.68 15.13 0.59
CA SER A 130 -14.35 15.07 1.88
C SER A 130 -13.54 15.79 2.95
N GLY A 131 -14.20 16.41 3.92
CA GLY A 131 -13.60 16.91 5.15
C GLY A 131 -13.25 15.83 6.17
N SER A 132 -13.61 14.57 5.91
CA SER A 132 -13.27 13.46 6.79
C SER A 132 -11.76 13.25 6.90
N THR A 133 -11.31 13.00 8.13
CA THR A 133 -9.91 12.79 8.47
C THR A 133 -9.54 11.31 8.65
N GLN A 134 -10.44 10.41 8.27
CA GLN A 134 -10.28 8.96 8.42
C GLN A 134 -10.49 8.20 7.13
N HIS A 135 -10.08 6.93 7.12
CA HIS A 135 -10.28 5.94 6.06
C HIS A 135 -9.77 6.43 4.69
N PHE A 136 -8.47 6.72 4.61
CA PHE A 136 -7.83 7.10 3.34
C PHE A 136 -7.48 5.89 2.46
N GLY A 137 -7.42 4.66 3.02
CA GLY A 137 -6.91 3.48 2.33
C GLY A 137 -5.43 3.63 2.05
N SER A 138 -5.08 3.88 0.78
CA SER A 138 -3.79 4.37 0.30
C SER A 138 -2.70 3.32 0.05
N ARG A 139 -2.95 2.01 0.26
CA ARG A 139 -1.96 0.97 -0.07
C ARG A 139 -1.76 0.88 -1.58
N LEU A 140 -0.49 0.79 -2.00
CA LEU A 140 -0.06 0.69 -3.39
C LEU A 140 0.57 -0.69 -3.65
N VAL A 141 0.19 -1.31 -4.77
CA VAL A 141 0.80 -2.55 -5.26
C VAL A 141 1.06 -2.42 -6.75
N ILE A 142 2.28 -2.74 -7.19
CA ILE A 142 2.59 -2.83 -8.61
C ILE A 142 2.68 -4.30 -9.01
N GLN A 143 1.80 -4.70 -9.94
CA GLN A 143 1.84 -6.00 -10.60
C GLN A 143 1.96 -5.78 -12.10
N ASP A 144 2.97 -6.37 -12.72
CA ASP A 144 3.31 -6.18 -14.14
C ASP A 144 3.44 -4.69 -14.50
N ASN A 145 2.57 -4.19 -15.36
CA ASN A 145 2.52 -2.78 -15.78
C ASN A 145 1.34 -2.01 -15.18
N TYR A 146 0.74 -2.54 -14.13
CA TYR A 146 -0.40 -1.94 -13.45
C TYR A 146 -0.04 -1.51 -12.04
N LEU A 147 -0.62 -0.39 -11.64
CA LEU A 147 -0.67 0.08 -10.27
C LEU A 147 -2.07 -0.15 -9.71
N PHE A 148 -2.16 -0.96 -8.67
CA PHE A 148 -3.36 -1.10 -7.84
C PHE A 148 -3.23 -0.17 -6.64
N ALA A 149 -4.30 0.53 -6.33
CA ALA A 149 -4.32 1.39 -5.15
C ALA A 149 -5.66 1.26 -4.41
N SER A 150 -5.59 1.22 -3.10
CA SER A 150 -6.77 1.18 -2.26
C SER A 150 -7.22 2.59 -1.89
N ILE A 151 -8.52 2.83 -1.97
CA ILE A 151 -9.17 4.08 -1.58
C ILE A 151 -10.16 3.78 -0.46
N GLY A 152 -10.00 4.40 0.69
CA GLY A 152 -10.92 4.24 1.82
C GLY A 152 -12.23 4.99 1.62
N GLU A 153 -13.30 4.56 2.31
CA GLU A 153 -14.65 5.10 2.17
C GLU A 153 -14.87 6.45 2.90
N ARG A 154 -13.82 6.99 3.51
CA ARG A 154 -13.79 8.32 4.14
C ARG A 154 -14.82 8.53 5.25
N GLY A 155 -15.23 7.45 5.95
CA GLY A 155 -16.30 7.47 6.96
C GLY A 155 -17.71 7.57 6.41
N GLY A 156 -17.88 7.44 5.07
CA GLY A 156 -19.18 7.54 4.39
C GLY A 156 -19.97 6.24 4.34
N GLY A 157 -19.43 5.12 4.86
CA GLY A 157 -20.12 3.84 4.95
C GLY A 157 -20.60 3.34 3.59
N MET A 158 -21.89 3.42 3.32
CA MET A 158 -22.51 2.93 2.07
C MET A 158 -22.02 3.61 0.79
N ILE A 159 -21.30 4.72 0.86
CA ILE A 159 -20.65 5.33 -0.31
C ILE A 159 -19.71 4.32 -1.02
N ALA A 160 -19.18 3.36 -0.27
CA ALA A 160 -18.34 2.28 -0.80
C ALA A 160 -19.05 1.38 -1.82
N GLN A 161 -20.37 1.42 -1.90
CA GLN A 161 -21.16 0.68 -2.90
C GLN A 161 -21.46 1.52 -4.16
N ASN A 162 -21.01 2.77 -4.21
CA ASN A 162 -21.30 3.67 -5.33
C ASN A 162 -20.20 3.57 -6.40
N SER A 163 -20.52 2.88 -7.49
CA SER A 163 -19.62 2.67 -8.63
C SER A 163 -19.19 3.95 -9.38
N LYS A 164 -19.83 5.09 -9.10
CA LYS A 164 -19.53 6.41 -9.70
C LYS A 164 -18.56 7.23 -8.86
N LEU A 165 -18.12 6.69 -7.72
CA LEU A 165 -17.23 7.35 -6.78
C LEU A 165 -16.08 6.40 -6.38
N HIS A 166 -14.90 6.96 -6.13
CA HIS A 166 -13.73 6.17 -5.71
C HIS A 166 -13.74 5.72 -4.24
N PRO A 167 -14.38 6.42 -3.27
CA PRO A 167 -14.34 5.98 -1.88
C PRO A 167 -14.81 4.54 -1.69
N GLY A 168 -14.00 3.74 -0.97
CA GLY A 168 -14.27 2.33 -0.70
C GLY A 168 -13.95 1.40 -1.86
N SER A 169 -12.97 1.74 -2.70
CA SER A 169 -12.58 0.95 -3.87
C SER A 169 -11.12 0.55 -3.91
N ILE A 170 -10.82 -0.44 -4.76
CA ILE A 170 -9.50 -0.63 -5.35
C ILE A 170 -9.57 -0.07 -6.77
N ILE A 171 -8.62 0.77 -7.12
CA ILE A 171 -8.42 1.21 -8.50
C ILE A 171 -7.29 0.43 -9.15
N ARG A 172 -7.35 0.22 -10.47
CA ARG A 172 -6.27 -0.29 -11.30
C ARG A 172 -6.01 0.69 -12.44
N ILE A 173 -4.81 1.21 -12.50
CA ILE A 173 -4.34 2.12 -13.54
C ILE A 173 -3.01 1.64 -14.10
N HIS A 174 -2.62 2.10 -15.27
CA HIS A 174 -1.24 1.93 -15.74
C HIS A 174 -0.27 2.76 -14.88
N LEU A 175 1.02 2.44 -14.96
CA LEU A 175 2.08 3.11 -14.20
C LEU A 175 2.22 4.62 -14.50
N ASP A 176 1.64 5.09 -15.60
CA ASP A 176 1.60 6.51 -15.99
C ASP A 176 0.28 7.23 -15.59
N GLY A 177 -0.66 6.48 -15.00
CA GLY A 177 -1.98 6.97 -14.60
C GLY A 177 -3.08 6.77 -15.63
N SER A 178 -2.78 6.29 -16.84
CA SER A 178 -3.80 5.97 -17.85
C SER A 178 -4.65 4.77 -17.43
N ILE A 179 -5.89 4.70 -17.95
CA ILE A 179 -6.87 3.69 -17.53
C ILE A 179 -6.75 2.46 -18.45
N PRO A 180 -6.56 1.24 -17.90
CA PRO A 180 -6.56 0.00 -18.67
C PRO A 180 -7.92 -0.26 -19.34
N LYS A 181 -7.90 -0.72 -20.61
CA LYS A 181 -9.12 -1.03 -21.36
C LYS A 181 -9.82 -2.30 -20.86
N ASP A 182 -9.09 -3.17 -20.19
CA ASP A 182 -9.51 -4.48 -19.67
C ASP A 182 -9.86 -4.46 -18.17
N ASN A 183 -10.07 -3.28 -17.58
CA ASN A 183 -10.66 -3.18 -16.26
C ASN A 183 -12.07 -3.77 -16.23
N PRO A 184 -12.54 -4.29 -15.08
CA PRO A 184 -13.89 -4.83 -14.95
C PRO A 184 -14.94 -3.87 -15.49
N LYS A 185 -15.96 -4.43 -16.14
CA LYS A 185 -17.11 -3.68 -16.65
C LYS A 185 -18.37 -4.29 -16.05
N PHE A 186 -19.21 -3.45 -15.51
CA PHE A 186 -20.50 -3.88 -14.99
C PHE A 186 -21.57 -3.58 -16.02
N ILE A 187 -22.17 -4.64 -16.60
CA ILE A 187 -23.12 -4.55 -17.70
C ILE A 187 -24.34 -3.70 -17.32
N ASN A 188 -24.75 -3.76 -16.07
CA ASN A 188 -25.92 -3.03 -15.58
C ASN A 188 -25.58 -1.67 -14.94
N GLU A 189 -24.32 -1.25 -14.98
CA GLU A 189 -23.82 -0.03 -14.36
C GLU A 189 -23.05 0.83 -15.37
N PRO A 190 -23.70 1.45 -16.35
CA PRO A 190 -23.03 2.13 -17.48
C PRO A 190 -22.17 3.32 -17.05
N ASN A 191 -22.40 3.87 -15.84
CA ASN A 191 -21.66 5.00 -15.29
C ASN A 191 -20.56 4.58 -14.30
N TRP A 192 -20.19 3.31 -14.26
CA TRP A 192 -19.05 2.83 -13.48
C TRP A 192 -17.76 3.56 -13.89
N LEU A 193 -16.98 4.02 -12.89
CA LEU A 193 -15.68 4.64 -13.16
C LEU A 193 -14.71 3.61 -13.71
N LYS A 194 -14.09 3.91 -14.84
CA LYS A 194 -13.29 2.95 -15.63
C LYS A 194 -12.02 2.49 -14.92
N GLU A 195 -11.50 3.26 -13.98
CA GLU A 195 -10.35 2.95 -13.15
C GLU A 195 -10.68 2.04 -11.96
N ILE A 196 -11.95 1.90 -11.58
CA ILE A 196 -12.35 1.05 -10.46
C ILE A 196 -12.21 -0.43 -10.86
N TYR A 197 -11.51 -1.18 -10.01
CA TYR A 197 -11.33 -2.62 -10.12
C TYR A 197 -12.27 -3.40 -9.19
N GLN A 198 -12.51 -2.86 -7.98
CA GLN A 198 -13.38 -3.44 -6.96
C GLN A 198 -13.98 -2.34 -6.08
N ILE A 199 -15.20 -2.54 -5.60
CA ILE A 199 -15.89 -1.65 -4.63
C ILE A 199 -16.28 -2.42 -3.37
N GLY A 200 -16.86 -1.70 -2.38
CA GLY A 200 -17.43 -2.30 -1.17
C GLY A 200 -16.45 -2.40 -0.01
N LEU A 201 -15.36 -1.66 -0.04
CA LEU A 201 -14.30 -1.71 0.96
C LEU A 201 -14.40 -0.54 1.94
N ARG A 202 -14.03 -0.78 3.20
CA ARG A 202 -14.04 0.29 4.21
C ARG A 202 -12.74 1.09 4.21
N ASN A 203 -11.64 0.46 4.57
CA ASN A 203 -10.33 1.12 4.71
C ASN A 203 -9.20 0.12 4.51
N PRO A 204 -9.00 -0.38 3.28
CA PRO A 204 -7.96 -1.38 3.02
C PRO A 204 -6.57 -0.74 3.11
N GLN A 205 -5.72 -1.29 3.98
CA GLN A 205 -4.37 -0.80 4.25
C GLN A 205 -3.29 -1.88 4.10
N GLY A 206 -3.64 -3.06 3.64
CA GLY A 206 -2.77 -4.20 3.42
C GLY A 206 -3.42 -5.49 3.80
#